data_cacb17fc5e69bd4a2baa437cb0226789
#
_entry.id   cacb17fc5e69bd4a2baa437cb0226789
#
_cell.length_a   1.000
_cell.length_b   1.000
_cell.length_c   1.000
_cell.angle_alpha   90.00
_cell.angle_beta   90.00
_cell.angle_gamma   90.00
#
_symmetry.space_group_name_H-M   'P 1'
#
loop_
_entity.id
_entity.type
_entity.pdbx_description
1 polymer ?
#
loop_
_entity_poly.entity_id
_entity_poly.type
_entity_poly.pdbx_seq_one_letter_code
_entity_poly.pdbx_strand_id
1 'polypeptide(L)'
;MRAQRMPEAAPAIDGRAEALPFDDDSVDAAMACVTIHHWEPLEAGLAELRRVARGPVAVFTFDLDHLPAWQQEHLAEGLEIERPRFQSLEAVAAALGGQTRIERLPTPADCTDGFFEAFWNRPEQLLDPEVRAAQSMWALLPPGVEERIVERLDIALQAGAWDAEHGHLREMDEYDGALRLVVSEPS
;
A
#
# COMPACT_ATOMS: atom_id res chain seq x y z
N MET A 1 -2.32 12.27 -12.61
CA MET A 1 -2.77 12.52 -11.22
C MET A 1 -3.43 13.89 -11.02
N ARG A 2 -2.81 15.06 -11.31
CA ARG A 2 -3.48 16.36 -11.09
C ARG A 2 -4.81 16.52 -11.86
N ALA A 3 -4.88 16.07 -13.11
CA ALA A 3 -6.08 16.16 -13.93
C ALA A 3 -7.25 15.25 -13.44
N GLN A 4 -6.97 14.34 -12.53
CA GLN A 4 -7.96 13.41 -11.94
C GLN A 4 -8.44 13.86 -10.56
N ARG A 5 -7.92 14.98 -10.03
CA ARG A 5 -8.34 15.49 -8.72
C ARG A 5 -9.74 16.09 -8.81
N MET A 6 -10.54 15.82 -7.81
CA MET A 6 -11.85 16.44 -7.68
C MET A 6 -11.71 17.95 -7.46
N PRO A 7 -12.61 18.77 -8.02
CA PRO A 7 -12.53 20.24 -7.90
C PRO A 7 -12.50 20.74 -6.45
N GLU A 8 -13.17 20.03 -5.54
CA GLU A 8 -13.28 20.32 -4.10
C GLU A 8 -12.09 19.80 -3.28
N ALA A 9 -11.17 19.06 -3.89
CA ALA A 9 -10.00 18.56 -3.18
C ALA A 9 -9.08 19.71 -2.74
N ALA A 10 -8.42 19.52 -1.58
CA ALA A 10 -7.47 20.48 -1.05
C ALA A 10 -6.39 20.88 -2.08
N PRO A 11 -5.85 22.10 -2.07
CA PRO A 11 -4.83 22.54 -3.03
C PRO A 11 -3.66 21.56 -3.10
N ALA A 12 -3.20 21.27 -4.32
CA ALA A 12 -1.99 20.48 -4.54
C ALA A 12 -0.79 21.40 -4.71
N ILE A 13 0.24 21.19 -3.90
CA ILE A 13 1.51 21.88 -3.97
C ILE A 13 2.55 20.93 -4.54
N ASP A 14 3.36 21.38 -5.50
CA ASP A 14 4.44 20.56 -6.04
C ASP A 14 5.60 20.52 -5.04
N GLY A 15 6.12 19.32 -4.82
CA GLY A 15 7.24 19.08 -3.93
C GLY A 15 7.83 17.69 -4.17
N ARG A 16 8.99 17.45 -3.62
CA ARG A 16 9.62 16.14 -3.54
C ARG A 16 9.56 15.70 -2.07
N ALA A 17 9.44 14.38 -1.83
CA ALA A 17 9.36 13.87 -0.47
C ALA A 17 10.57 14.29 0.38
N GLU A 18 11.76 14.28 -0.23
CA GLU A 18 13.03 14.65 0.40
C GLU A 18 13.30 16.16 0.48
N ALA A 19 12.37 16.99 -0.01
CA ALA A 19 12.49 18.47 0.03
C ALA A 19 11.09 19.08 -0.08
N LEU A 20 10.34 19.06 1.02
CA LEU A 20 8.99 19.63 1.07
C LEU A 20 9.04 21.16 1.08
N PRO A 21 8.21 21.85 0.26
CA PRO A 21 8.22 23.31 0.15
C PRO A 21 7.45 23.99 1.32
N PHE A 22 7.77 23.60 2.53
CA PHE A 22 7.17 24.09 3.76
C PHE A 22 8.26 24.42 4.78
N ASP A 23 8.02 25.42 5.61
CA ASP A 23 8.90 25.76 6.73
C ASP A 23 8.81 24.69 7.83
N ASP A 24 9.81 24.68 8.73
CA ASP A 24 9.80 23.83 9.92
C ASP A 24 8.56 24.13 10.75
N ASP A 25 7.95 23.09 11.33
CA ASP A 25 6.80 23.19 12.23
C ASP A 25 5.60 24.01 11.64
N SER A 26 5.46 24.02 10.31
CA SER A 26 4.46 24.87 9.63
C SER A 26 3.08 24.21 9.52
N VAL A 27 2.96 22.89 9.72
CA VAL A 27 1.70 22.16 9.68
C VAL A 27 1.41 21.47 11.01
N ASP A 28 0.12 21.26 11.33
CA ASP A 28 -0.29 20.62 12.58
C ASP A 28 0.04 19.13 12.61
N ALA A 29 -0.03 18.47 11.46
CA ALA A 29 0.28 17.05 11.28
C ALA A 29 0.70 16.80 9.84
N ALA A 30 1.45 15.71 9.61
CA ALA A 30 1.80 15.26 8.27
C ALA A 30 1.41 13.80 8.07
N MET A 31 1.04 13.43 6.84
CA MET A 31 0.68 12.05 6.51
C MET A 31 1.27 11.64 5.16
N ALA A 32 1.84 10.44 5.12
CA ALA A 32 2.16 9.75 3.88
C ALA A 32 1.22 8.57 3.71
N CYS A 33 0.54 8.48 2.55
CA CYS A 33 -0.48 7.50 2.29
C CYS A 33 -0.05 6.60 1.13
N VAL A 34 0.31 5.35 1.40
CA VAL A 34 0.69 4.31 0.42
C VAL A 34 1.68 4.84 -0.63
N THR A 35 2.73 5.52 -0.20
CA THR A 35 3.67 6.20 -1.12
C THR A 35 5.14 6.04 -0.74
N ILE A 36 5.46 5.71 0.51
CA ILE A 36 6.85 5.71 1.01
C ILE A 36 7.75 4.71 0.26
N HIS A 37 7.20 3.62 -0.26
CA HIS A 37 7.93 2.63 -1.06
C HIS A 37 8.40 3.16 -2.43
N HIS A 38 8.02 4.40 -2.79
CA HIS A 38 8.51 5.12 -3.96
C HIS A 38 9.60 6.15 -3.62
N TRP A 39 9.92 6.34 -2.33
CA TRP A 39 10.85 7.38 -1.91
C TRP A 39 12.28 6.90 -1.88
N GLU A 40 13.18 7.67 -2.47
CA GLU A 40 14.61 7.35 -2.50
C GLU A 40 15.44 8.64 -2.34
N PRO A 41 16.14 8.81 -1.20
CA PRO A 41 16.16 7.91 -0.03
C PRO A 41 14.92 8.08 0.87
N LEU A 42 14.43 6.97 1.43
CA LEU A 42 13.26 6.96 2.30
C LEU A 42 13.44 7.84 3.54
N GLU A 43 14.61 7.74 4.19
CA GLU A 43 14.91 8.45 5.44
C GLU A 43 14.81 9.97 5.26
N ALA A 44 15.22 10.49 4.11
CA ALA A 44 15.11 11.92 3.83
C ALA A 44 13.63 12.38 3.75
N GLY A 45 12.76 11.58 3.12
CA GLY A 45 11.34 11.87 3.06
C GLY A 45 10.66 11.80 4.43
N LEU A 46 11.00 10.81 5.25
CA LEU A 46 10.47 10.69 6.61
C LEU A 46 10.96 11.83 7.52
N ALA A 47 12.23 12.25 7.37
CA ALA A 47 12.77 13.40 8.09
C ALA A 47 12.06 14.71 7.70
N GLU A 48 11.73 14.89 6.41
CA GLU A 48 10.97 16.04 5.94
C GLU A 48 9.54 16.08 6.50
N LEU A 49 8.84 14.93 6.55
CA LEU A 49 7.54 14.85 7.22
C LEU A 49 7.64 15.30 8.67
N ARG A 50 8.68 14.84 9.38
CA ARG A 50 8.89 15.22 10.77
C ARG A 50 9.26 16.70 10.91
N ARG A 51 10.09 17.25 10.01
CA ARG A 51 10.50 18.64 10.02
C ARG A 51 9.34 19.61 9.88
N VAL A 52 8.43 19.35 8.94
CA VAL A 52 7.33 20.26 8.65
C VAL A 52 6.18 20.16 9.66
N ALA A 53 6.02 19.03 10.36
CA ALA A 53 4.92 18.79 11.28
C ALA A 53 5.30 19.09 12.72
N ARG A 54 4.59 20.03 13.39
CA ARG A 54 4.72 20.30 14.81
C ARG A 54 4.03 19.25 15.70
N GLY A 55 3.10 18.48 15.15
CA GLY A 55 2.33 17.44 15.82
C GLY A 55 2.63 16.04 15.25
N PRO A 56 1.66 15.14 15.23
CA PRO A 56 1.88 13.76 14.81
C PRO A 56 2.24 13.65 13.32
N VAL A 57 3.05 12.63 13.03
CA VAL A 57 3.28 12.14 11.67
C VAL A 57 2.70 10.75 11.54
N ALA A 58 1.90 10.51 10.51
CA ALA A 58 1.28 9.23 10.21
C ALA A 58 1.79 8.69 8.87
N VAL A 59 2.19 7.43 8.85
CA VAL A 59 2.58 6.72 7.63
C VAL A 59 1.67 5.52 7.43
N PHE A 60 0.86 5.56 6.39
CA PHE A 60 0.01 4.47 5.96
C PHE A 60 0.76 3.64 4.92
N THR A 61 1.04 2.37 5.23
CA THR A 61 1.90 1.49 4.42
C THR A 61 1.48 0.03 4.55
N PHE A 62 2.25 -0.88 3.95
CA PHE A 62 1.99 -2.32 3.98
C PHE A 62 3.11 -3.08 4.67
N ASP A 63 2.72 -4.13 5.38
CA ASP A 63 3.57 -5.23 5.81
C ASP A 63 3.25 -6.45 4.93
N LEU A 64 4.03 -6.63 3.87
CA LEU A 64 3.75 -7.62 2.83
C LEU A 64 3.77 -9.07 3.31
N ASP A 65 4.30 -9.33 4.51
CA ASP A 65 4.28 -10.68 5.11
C ASP A 65 2.89 -11.08 5.63
N HIS A 66 1.98 -10.12 5.76
CA HIS A 66 0.61 -10.32 6.23
C HIS A 66 -0.45 -10.30 5.12
N LEU A 67 -0.04 -10.34 3.85
CA LEU A 67 -0.98 -10.49 2.74
C LEU A 67 -1.76 -11.81 2.83
N PRO A 68 -2.98 -11.88 2.29
CA PRO A 68 -3.72 -13.12 2.14
C PRO A 68 -2.87 -14.22 1.50
N ALA A 69 -2.97 -15.45 2.02
CA ALA A 69 -2.15 -16.57 1.53
C ALA A 69 -2.25 -16.76 0.02
N TRP A 70 -3.44 -16.66 -0.54
CA TRP A 70 -3.64 -16.77 -1.99
C TRP A 70 -2.93 -15.67 -2.80
N GLN A 71 -2.83 -14.45 -2.26
CA GLN A 71 -2.08 -13.38 -2.92
C GLN A 71 -0.59 -13.65 -2.87
N GLN A 72 -0.08 -14.14 -1.74
CA GLN A 72 1.32 -14.54 -1.64
C GLN A 72 1.67 -15.68 -2.62
N GLU A 73 0.75 -16.61 -2.84
CA GLU A 73 0.93 -17.73 -3.75
C GLU A 73 0.79 -17.30 -5.23
N HIS A 74 -0.35 -16.72 -5.58
CA HIS A 74 -0.64 -16.38 -6.98
C HIS A 74 0.15 -15.18 -7.50
N LEU A 75 0.53 -14.23 -6.63
CA LEU A 75 1.28 -13.03 -7.00
C LEU A 75 2.78 -13.12 -6.64
N ALA A 76 3.31 -14.30 -6.33
CA ALA A 76 4.68 -14.49 -5.84
C ALA A 76 5.72 -13.78 -6.70
N GLU A 77 5.66 -13.92 -8.04
CA GLU A 77 6.60 -13.30 -8.98
C GLU A 77 6.57 -11.76 -8.90
N GLY A 78 5.40 -11.17 -8.70
CA GLY A 78 5.24 -9.73 -8.51
C GLY A 78 5.74 -9.27 -7.13
N LEU A 79 5.44 -10.05 -6.09
CA LEU A 79 5.88 -9.76 -4.73
C LEU A 79 7.40 -9.83 -4.57
N GLU A 80 8.10 -10.70 -5.31
CA GLU A 80 9.56 -10.73 -5.33
C GLU A 80 10.16 -9.40 -5.81
N ILE A 81 9.49 -8.71 -6.74
CA ILE A 81 9.91 -7.40 -7.26
C ILE A 81 9.54 -6.28 -6.29
N GLU A 82 8.38 -6.37 -5.66
CA GLU A 82 7.88 -5.33 -4.74
C GLU A 82 8.57 -5.36 -3.38
N ARG A 83 8.82 -6.54 -2.78
CA ARG A 83 9.38 -6.68 -1.42
C ARG A 83 10.61 -5.82 -1.15
N PRO A 84 11.62 -5.72 -2.02
CA PRO A 84 12.79 -4.89 -1.78
C PRO A 84 12.49 -3.38 -1.64
N ARG A 85 11.33 -2.93 -2.09
CA ARG A 85 10.91 -1.52 -2.03
C ARG A 85 10.24 -1.17 -0.70
N PHE A 86 9.79 -2.18 0.06
CA PHE A 86 9.16 -1.99 1.35
C PHE A 86 10.18 -2.17 2.47
N GLN A 87 10.31 -1.17 3.30
CA GLN A 87 11.12 -1.23 4.51
C GLN A 87 10.31 -1.86 5.65
N SER A 88 11.00 -2.44 6.64
CA SER A 88 10.31 -2.94 7.83
C SER A 88 9.64 -1.79 8.59
N LEU A 89 8.52 -2.10 9.25
CA LEU A 89 7.77 -1.12 10.04
C LEU A 89 8.62 -0.51 11.17
N GLU A 90 9.52 -1.31 11.75
CA GLU A 90 10.46 -0.87 12.77
C GLU A 90 11.46 0.13 12.21
N ALA A 91 11.95 -0.07 10.97
CA ALA A 91 12.83 0.88 10.30
C ALA A 91 12.12 2.22 10.03
N VAL A 92 10.87 2.15 9.56
CA VAL A 92 10.03 3.36 9.36
C VAL A 92 9.80 4.08 10.69
N ALA A 93 9.42 3.35 11.75
CA ALA A 93 9.22 3.91 13.08
C ALA A 93 10.49 4.55 13.64
N ALA A 94 11.63 3.89 13.50
CA ALA A 94 12.91 4.41 13.96
C ALA A 94 13.33 5.69 13.20
N ALA A 95 13.09 5.74 11.89
CA ALA A 95 13.41 6.90 11.07
C ALA A 95 12.51 8.11 11.36
N LEU A 96 11.25 7.89 11.73
CA LEU A 96 10.33 8.95 12.18
C LEU A 96 10.72 9.51 13.55
N GLY A 97 11.33 8.70 14.41
CA GLY A 97 11.66 9.09 15.78
C GLY A 97 10.43 9.40 16.64
N GLY A 98 10.65 10.05 17.80
CA GLY A 98 9.56 10.38 18.74
C GLY A 98 8.98 9.14 19.42
N GLN A 99 7.73 9.27 19.88
CA GLN A 99 6.97 8.14 20.44
C GLN A 99 6.17 7.47 19.33
N THR A 100 6.59 6.29 18.91
CA THR A 100 5.98 5.58 17.79
C THR A 100 5.04 4.48 18.27
N ARG A 101 3.95 4.26 17.49
CA ARG A 101 3.07 3.09 17.58
C ARG A 101 2.74 2.58 16.18
N ILE A 102 2.50 1.29 16.07
CA ILE A 102 2.10 0.64 14.82
C ILE A 102 0.71 0.04 15.04
N GLU A 103 -0.23 0.46 14.22
CA GLU A 103 -1.62 0.02 14.27
C GLU A 103 -1.94 -0.86 13.05
N ARG A 104 -2.71 -1.91 13.26
CA ARG A 104 -3.29 -2.73 12.19
C ARG A 104 -4.54 -2.04 11.69
N LEU A 105 -4.73 -2.05 10.39
CA LEU A 105 -5.92 -1.51 9.75
C LEU A 105 -6.57 -2.62 8.92
N PRO A 106 -7.68 -3.21 9.39
CA PRO A 106 -8.39 -4.20 8.60
C PRO A 106 -8.93 -3.59 7.30
N THR A 107 -8.86 -4.38 6.22
CA THR A 107 -9.41 -3.99 4.91
C THR A 107 -10.85 -4.49 4.80
N PRO A 108 -11.86 -3.60 4.68
CA PRO A 108 -13.26 -3.99 4.51
C PRO A 108 -13.49 -4.83 3.24
N ALA A 109 -14.46 -5.74 3.30
CA ALA A 109 -14.82 -6.60 2.16
C ALA A 109 -15.30 -5.81 0.93
N ASP A 110 -15.91 -4.65 1.15
CA ASP A 110 -16.42 -3.74 0.12
C ASP A 110 -15.46 -2.58 -0.20
N CYS A 111 -14.17 -2.71 0.17
CA CYS A 111 -13.16 -1.70 -0.12
C CYS A 111 -13.15 -1.33 -1.61
N THR A 112 -13.30 -0.04 -1.91
CA THR A 112 -13.37 0.50 -3.28
C THR A 112 -12.06 1.08 -3.77
N ASP A 113 -11.02 1.11 -2.91
CA ASP A 113 -9.67 1.53 -3.32
C ASP A 113 -9.03 0.45 -4.20
N GLY A 114 -8.10 0.86 -5.08
CA GLY A 114 -7.52 -0.01 -6.10
C GLY A 114 -6.20 -0.69 -5.70
N PHE A 115 -5.77 -0.66 -4.44
CA PHE A 115 -4.57 -1.38 -4.03
C PHE A 115 -4.82 -2.91 -4.00
N PHE A 116 -3.78 -3.70 -4.24
CA PHE A 116 -3.96 -5.14 -4.51
C PHE A 116 -4.57 -5.94 -3.34
N GLU A 117 -4.32 -5.60 -2.08
CA GLU A 117 -4.98 -6.25 -0.94
C GLU A 117 -6.49 -5.93 -0.87
N ALA A 118 -6.96 -4.82 -1.45
CA ALA A 118 -8.38 -4.50 -1.46
C ALA A 118 -9.26 -5.61 -2.07
N PHE A 119 -8.65 -6.48 -2.85
CA PHE A 119 -9.32 -7.60 -3.51
C PHE A 119 -9.13 -8.94 -2.78
N TRP A 120 -8.80 -8.91 -1.49
CA TRP A 120 -8.49 -10.08 -0.68
C TRP A 120 -9.58 -11.19 -0.72
N ASN A 121 -10.85 -10.82 -0.89
CA ASN A 121 -12.00 -11.71 -1.01
C ASN A 121 -12.62 -11.75 -2.43
N ARG A 122 -12.05 -11.03 -3.39
CA ARG A 122 -12.57 -10.85 -4.76
C ARG A 122 -11.45 -11.03 -5.80
N PRO A 123 -10.83 -12.22 -5.85
CA PRO A 123 -9.69 -12.48 -6.72
C PRO A 123 -9.99 -12.24 -8.22
N GLU A 124 -11.24 -12.45 -8.65
CA GLU A 124 -11.70 -12.22 -10.01
C GLU A 124 -11.49 -10.77 -10.48
N GLN A 125 -11.43 -9.79 -9.58
CA GLN A 125 -11.15 -8.41 -9.94
C GLN A 125 -9.76 -8.23 -10.55
N LEU A 126 -8.80 -9.06 -10.17
CA LEU A 126 -7.45 -9.03 -10.75
C LEU A 126 -7.40 -9.58 -12.19
N LEU A 127 -8.47 -10.19 -12.71
CA LEU A 127 -8.57 -10.55 -14.13
C LEU A 127 -8.85 -9.34 -15.01
N ASP A 128 -9.38 -8.24 -14.44
CA ASP A 128 -9.65 -7.00 -15.17
C ASP A 128 -8.33 -6.21 -15.39
N PRO A 129 -7.94 -5.93 -16.65
CA PRO A 129 -6.75 -5.15 -16.93
C PRO A 129 -6.82 -3.70 -16.41
N GLU A 130 -8.00 -3.10 -16.28
CA GLU A 130 -8.14 -1.75 -15.73
C GLU A 130 -7.82 -1.73 -14.23
N VAL A 131 -8.22 -2.76 -13.50
CA VAL A 131 -7.88 -2.95 -12.09
C VAL A 131 -6.36 -3.11 -11.93
N ARG A 132 -5.73 -3.94 -12.75
CA ARG A 132 -4.27 -4.13 -12.71
C ARG A 132 -3.51 -2.86 -13.07
N ALA A 133 -3.96 -2.11 -14.07
CA ALA A 133 -3.33 -0.85 -14.49
C ALA A 133 -3.33 0.23 -13.40
N ALA A 134 -4.18 0.13 -12.39
CA ALA A 134 -4.22 1.04 -11.23
C ALA A 134 -3.16 0.70 -10.17
N GLN A 135 -2.48 -0.44 -10.27
CA GLN A 135 -1.54 -0.93 -9.26
C GLN A 135 -0.10 -0.93 -9.79
N SER A 136 0.82 -0.33 -9.02
CA SER A 136 2.22 -0.15 -9.45
C SER A 136 2.97 -1.46 -9.71
N MET A 137 2.66 -2.52 -8.97
CA MET A 137 3.31 -3.83 -9.11
C MET A 137 3.27 -4.33 -10.55
N TRP A 138 2.09 -4.31 -11.19
CA TRP A 138 1.91 -4.84 -12.55
C TRP A 138 2.77 -4.12 -13.59
N ALA A 139 2.97 -2.81 -13.42
CA ALA A 139 3.82 -2.01 -14.31
C ALA A 139 5.32 -2.32 -14.20
N LEU A 140 5.74 -3.03 -13.16
CA LEU A 140 7.13 -3.42 -12.90
C LEU A 140 7.44 -4.84 -13.38
N LEU A 141 6.44 -5.61 -13.76
CA LEU A 141 6.63 -7.00 -14.16
C LEU A 141 7.42 -7.11 -15.47
N PRO A 142 8.35 -8.07 -15.55
CA PRO A 142 8.97 -8.42 -16.84
C PRO A 142 7.92 -8.92 -17.86
N PRO A 143 8.21 -8.78 -19.16
CA PRO A 143 7.32 -9.28 -20.20
C PRO A 143 6.92 -10.75 -20.00
N GLY A 144 5.63 -11.06 -20.12
CA GLY A 144 5.07 -12.41 -20.01
C GLY A 144 4.80 -12.87 -18.57
N VAL A 145 5.18 -12.08 -17.55
CA VAL A 145 4.90 -12.44 -16.14
C VAL A 145 3.45 -12.16 -15.79
N GLU A 146 2.93 -10.99 -16.19
CA GLU A 146 1.53 -10.63 -15.98
C GLU A 146 0.58 -11.70 -16.56
N GLU A 147 0.81 -12.09 -17.80
CA GLU A 147 -0.03 -13.08 -18.49
C GLU A 147 -0.04 -14.42 -17.73
N ARG A 148 1.13 -14.87 -17.24
CA ARG A 148 1.22 -16.13 -16.48
C ARG A 148 0.49 -16.06 -15.14
N ILE A 149 0.60 -14.92 -14.43
CA ILE A 149 -0.11 -14.71 -13.15
C ILE A 149 -1.62 -14.75 -13.40
N VAL A 150 -2.09 -13.99 -14.37
CA VAL A 150 -3.52 -13.88 -14.70
C VAL A 150 -4.07 -15.22 -15.15
N GLU A 151 -3.38 -15.94 -16.05
CA GLU A 151 -3.78 -17.27 -16.52
C GLU A 151 -3.87 -18.28 -15.36
N ARG A 152 -2.89 -18.29 -14.47
CA ARG A 152 -2.87 -19.19 -13.29
C ARG A 152 -4.06 -18.91 -12.38
N LEU A 153 -4.35 -17.63 -12.11
CA LEU A 153 -5.49 -17.24 -11.29
C LEU A 153 -6.82 -17.58 -11.94
N ASP A 154 -6.97 -17.31 -13.23
CA ASP A 154 -8.18 -17.61 -14.00
C ASP A 154 -8.48 -19.13 -14.00
N ILE A 155 -7.46 -19.96 -14.24
CA ILE A 155 -7.59 -21.43 -14.17
C ILE A 155 -8.05 -21.86 -12.78
N ALA A 156 -7.47 -21.31 -11.71
CA ALA A 156 -7.84 -21.67 -10.34
C ALA A 156 -9.28 -21.30 -10.01
N LEU A 157 -9.74 -20.14 -10.48
CA LEU A 157 -11.12 -19.67 -10.32
C LEU A 157 -12.11 -20.53 -11.11
N GLN A 158 -11.84 -20.80 -12.39
CA GLN A 158 -12.70 -21.61 -13.25
C GLN A 158 -12.81 -23.05 -12.76
N ALA A 159 -11.75 -23.60 -12.19
CA ALA A 159 -11.74 -24.94 -11.61
C ALA A 159 -12.40 -25.00 -10.21
N GLY A 160 -12.77 -23.87 -9.61
CA GLY A 160 -13.25 -23.79 -8.22
C GLY A 160 -12.17 -24.10 -7.18
N ALA A 161 -10.91 -24.19 -7.58
CA ALA A 161 -9.80 -24.49 -6.67
C ALA A 161 -9.55 -23.37 -5.68
N TRP A 162 -9.62 -22.11 -6.14
CA TRP A 162 -9.50 -20.96 -5.26
C TRP A 162 -10.60 -20.97 -4.19
N ASP A 163 -11.87 -21.18 -4.57
CA ASP A 163 -12.99 -21.20 -3.62
C ASP A 163 -12.92 -22.41 -2.67
N ALA A 164 -12.40 -23.54 -3.12
CA ALA A 164 -12.22 -24.71 -2.26
C ALA A 164 -11.22 -24.45 -1.12
N GLU A 165 -10.19 -23.65 -1.35
CA GLU A 165 -9.15 -23.35 -0.37
C GLU A 165 -9.39 -22.04 0.38
N HIS A 166 -9.83 -21.00 -0.32
CA HIS A 166 -9.91 -19.62 0.18
C HIS A 166 -11.34 -19.08 0.24
N GLY A 167 -12.35 -19.86 -0.13
CA GLY A 167 -13.75 -19.40 -0.22
C GLY A 167 -14.30 -18.84 1.09
N HIS A 168 -13.77 -19.25 2.25
CA HIS A 168 -14.12 -18.68 3.55
C HIS A 168 -13.86 -17.16 3.63
N LEU A 169 -12.90 -16.65 2.84
CA LEU A 169 -12.63 -15.21 2.78
C LEU A 169 -13.82 -14.42 2.24
N ARG A 170 -14.63 -14.98 1.36
CA ARG A 170 -15.81 -14.30 0.80
C ARG A 170 -16.91 -14.03 1.82
N GLU A 171 -16.89 -14.72 2.96
CA GLU A 171 -17.88 -14.61 4.04
C GLU A 171 -17.46 -13.66 5.15
N MET A 172 -16.23 -13.11 5.07
CA MET A 172 -15.69 -12.19 6.07
C MET A 172 -16.05 -10.74 5.73
N ASP A 173 -16.37 -9.94 6.73
CA ASP A 173 -16.68 -8.51 6.57
C ASP A 173 -15.41 -7.65 6.41
N GLU A 174 -14.30 -8.09 6.98
CA GLU A 174 -13.00 -7.42 6.92
C GLU A 174 -11.85 -8.43 7.04
N TYR A 175 -10.67 -8.04 6.59
CA TYR A 175 -9.44 -8.84 6.66
C TYR A 175 -8.32 -8.06 7.36
N ASP A 176 -7.77 -8.61 8.45
CA ASP A 176 -6.55 -8.09 9.10
C ASP A 176 -5.32 -8.56 8.34
N GLY A 177 -5.03 -7.87 7.26
CA GLY A 177 -3.98 -8.19 6.30
C GLY A 177 -2.71 -7.37 6.47
N ALA A 178 -2.23 -6.81 5.37
CA ALA A 178 -0.95 -6.12 5.28
C ALA A 178 -1.02 -4.63 5.68
N LEU A 179 -2.20 -4.00 5.75
CA LEU A 179 -2.30 -2.57 6.00
C LEU A 179 -1.84 -2.19 7.42
N ARG A 180 -0.98 -1.19 7.50
CA ARG A 180 -0.42 -0.68 8.77
C ARG A 180 -0.40 0.84 8.78
N LEU A 181 -0.66 1.39 9.96
CA LEU A 181 -0.48 2.80 10.25
C LEU A 181 0.63 2.96 11.28
N VAL A 182 1.74 3.55 10.87
CA VAL A 182 2.82 3.94 11.77
C VAL A 182 2.58 5.39 12.18
N VAL A 183 2.36 5.64 13.46
CA VAL A 183 2.15 6.99 14.01
C VAL A 183 3.30 7.34 14.90
N SER A 184 3.85 8.54 14.72
CA SER A 184 4.90 9.13 15.55
C SER A 184 4.41 10.43 16.17
N GLU A 185 4.42 10.50 17.49
CA GLU A 185 4.21 11.75 18.24
C GLU A 185 5.55 12.43 18.50
N PRO A 186 5.60 13.78 18.54
CA PRO A 186 6.81 14.49 18.94
C PRO A 186 7.28 14.07 20.34
N SER A 187 8.60 14.16 20.60
CA SER A 187 9.19 13.88 21.91
C SER A 187 8.91 14.99 22.91
#